data_69ba3d62d750dd6e850258ae5522cfac
#
_entry.id   69ba3d62d750dd6e850258ae5522cfac
#
_cell.length_a   1.000
_cell.length_b   1.000
_cell.length_c   1.000
_cell.angle_alpha   90.00
_cell.angle_beta   90.00
_cell.angle_gamma   90.00
#
_symmetry.space_group_name_H-M   'P 1'
#
loop_
_entity.id
_entity.type
_entity.pdbx_description
1 polymer ?
#
loop_
_entity_poly.entity_id
_entity_poly.type
_entity_poly.pdbx_seq_one_letter_code
_entity_poly.pdbx_strand_id
1 'polypeptide(L)'
;MSGRKFEPEKLSDTLAALMKRYRRIDASAIDSVRDRWDELVGPALADSCVPEVVKDGVLFVRVPTGAYSQKLQMSEEKIITALQDLGPSAPHSLRITVRG
;
A
#
# COMPACT_ATOMS: atom_id res chain seq x y z
N MET A 1 7.29 26.48 26.18
CA MET A 1 7.37 26.21 25.72
C MET A 1 7.25 25.80 25.28
N SER A 2 6.97 25.63 25.67
CA SER A 2 7.11 25.19 25.19
C SER A 2 7.03 24.99 24.60
N GLY A 3 6.93 25.22 24.94
CA GLY A 3 7.24 25.03 24.40
C GLY A 3 7.20 24.75 23.88
N ARG A 4 7.22 24.97 24.12
CA ARG A 4 7.30 24.77 23.54
C ARG A 4 7.31 24.47 23.10
N LYS A 5 7.30 24.66 23.48
CA LYS A 5 7.28 24.29 23.19
C LYS A 5 7.25 23.83 22.65
N PHE A 6 7.44 23.95 22.88
CA PHE A 6 7.47 23.30 22.36
C PHE A 6 6.97 22.73 22.66
N GLU A 7 6.17 23.57 23.08
CA GLU A 7 5.84 22.78 23.62
C GLU A 7 6.09 21.61 23.42
N PRO A 8 6.37 21.28 24.22
CA PRO A 8 6.83 19.98 23.87
C PRO A 8 5.79 18.95 23.73
N GLU A 9 4.81 18.87 24.51
CA GLU A 9 3.84 17.87 24.33
C GLU A 9 3.00 18.10 23.11
N LYS A 10 2.78 19.34 22.80
CA LYS A 10 2.14 19.67 21.58
C LYS A 10 2.98 19.29 20.41
N LEU A 11 4.26 19.51 20.52
CA LEU A 11 5.20 19.13 19.50
C LEU A 11 5.23 17.61 19.35
N SER A 12 5.20 16.90 20.43
CA SER A 12 5.16 15.44 20.38
C SER A 12 3.93 14.93 19.68
N ASP A 13 2.80 15.50 19.96
CA ASP A 13 1.56 15.08 19.32
C ASP A 13 1.62 15.34 17.83
N THR A 14 2.19 16.48 17.43
CA THR A 14 2.33 16.80 16.02
C THR A 14 3.27 15.83 15.33
N LEU A 15 4.38 15.53 15.97
CA LEU A 15 5.33 14.58 15.41
C LEU A 15 4.73 13.19 15.31
N ALA A 16 4.00 12.78 16.32
CA ALA A 16 3.36 11.48 16.30
C ALA A 16 2.37 11.39 15.15
N ALA A 17 1.60 12.44 14.93
CA ALA A 17 0.66 12.47 13.83
C ALA A 17 1.36 12.43 12.49
N LEU A 18 2.45 13.16 12.35
CA LEU A 18 3.21 13.14 11.11
C LEU A 18 3.85 11.78 10.87
N MET A 19 4.38 11.18 11.92
CA MET A 19 5.00 9.87 11.78
C MET A 19 3.97 8.82 11.41
N LYS A 20 2.80 8.91 11.96
CA LYS A 20 1.72 8.00 11.56
C LYS A 20 1.38 8.17 10.10
N ARG A 21 1.39 9.39 9.62
CA ARG A 21 1.11 9.65 8.22
C ARG A 21 2.16 9.02 7.33
N TYR A 22 3.42 9.20 7.69
CA TYR A 22 4.52 8.71 6.86
C TYR A 22 4.69 7.21 6.93
N ARG A 23 4.32 6.62 8.06
CA ARG A 23 4.49 5.20 8.26
C ARG A 23 3.18 4.45 8.27
N ARG A 24 2.14 5.11 7.84
CA ARG A 24 0.83 4.54 7.95
C ARG A 24 0.71 3.28 7.12
N ILE A 25 0.36 2.21 7.79
CA ILE A 25 0.02 0.95 7.16
C ILE A 25 -1.48 0.79 7.31
N ASP A 26 -2.14 0.61 6.19
CA ASP A 26 -3.59 0.53 6.19
C ASP A 26 -3.99 -0.94 6.16
N ALA A 27 -4.24 -1.49 7.34
CA ALA A 27 -4.57 -2.90 7.46
C ALA A 27 -5.90 -3.25 6.81
N SER A 28 -6.86 -2.37 6.89
CA SER A 28 -8.15 -2.66 6.28
C SER A 28 -8.08 -2.59 4.76
N ALA A 29 -7.23 -1.71 4.23
CA ALA A 29 -7.05 -1.64 2.80
C ALA A 29 -6.41 -2.90 2.24
N ILE A 30 -5.39 -3.43 2.94
CA ILE A 30 -4.73 -4.63 2.45
C ILE A 30 -5.67 -5.83 2.54
N ASP A 31 -6.51 -5.91 3.54
CA ASP A 31 -7.50 -6.97 3.63
C ASP A 31 -8.46 -6.92 2.45
N SER A 32 -8.92 -5.73 2.10
CA SER A 32 -9.81 -5.56 0.96
C SER A 32 -9.12 -5.94 -0.35
N VAL A 33 -7.84 -5.60 -0.48
CA VAL A 33 -7.08 -5.97 -1.67
C VAL A 33 -6.96 -7.49 -1.77
N ARG A 34 -6.65 -8.14 -0.66
CA ARG A 34 -6.52 -9.60 -0.65
C ARG A 34 -7.80 -10.30 -1.01
N ASP A 35 -8.92 -9.77 -0.52
CA ASP A 35 -10.23 -10.37 -0.80
C ASP A 35 -10.56 -10.34 -2.29
N ARG A 36 -10.05 -9.38 -3.02
CA ARG A 36 -10.32 -9.21 -4.43
C ARG A 36 -9.14 -9.55 -5.33
N TRP A 37 -8.05 -10.05 -4.75
CA TRP A 37 -6.80 -10.19 -5.51
C TRP A 37 -6.98 -11.07 -6.74
N ASP A 38 -7.72 -12.17 -6.60
CA ASP A 38 -7.98 -13.05 -7.74
C ASP A 38 -8.68 -12.32 -8.87
N GLU A 39 -9.64 -11.48 -8.53
CA GLU A 39 -10.38 -10.72 -9.54
C GLU A 39 -9.53 -9.63 -10.17
N LEU A 40 -8.64 -9.05 -9.39
CA LEU A 40 -7.83 -7.94 -9.88
C LEU A 40 -6.76 -8.39 -10.85
N VAL A 41 -6.11 -9.50 -10.59
CA VAL A 41 -4.95 -9.93 -11.37
C VAL A 41 -5.15 -11.25 -12.09
N GLY A 42 -6.22 -11.97 -11.76
CA GLY A 42 -6.44 -13.29 -12.32
C GLY A 42 -5.82 -14.39 -11.47
N PRO A 43 -6.38 -15.61 -11.52
CA PRO A 43 -5.92 -16.66 -10.61
C PRO A 43 -4.45 -17.05 -10.80
N ALA A 44 -3.95 -16.98 -12.02
CA ALA A 44 -2.56 -17.37 -12.27
C ALA A 44 -1.59 -16.43 -11.57
N LEU A 45 -1.82 -15.12 -11.67
CA LEU A 45 -0.97 -14.15 -11.00
C LEU A 45 -1.24 -14.10 -9.51
N ALA A 46 -2.49 -14.31 -9.11
CA ALA A 46 -2.85 -14.29 -7.70
C ALA A 46 -2.14 -15.38 -6.91
N ASP A 47 -1.89 -16.52 -7.52
CA ASP A 47 -1.18 -17.61 -6.88
C ASP A 47 0.29 -17.28 -6.62
N SER A 48 0.90 -16.53 -7.50
CA SER A 48 2.35 -16.30 -7.45
C SER A 48 2.71 -14.95 -6.86
N CYS A 49 1.83 -13.97 -6.99
CA CYS A 49 2.09 -12.61 -6.55
C CYS A 49 1.33 -12.34 -5.26
N VAL A 50 2.02 -11.80 -4.26
CA VAL A 50 1.44 -11.63 -2.94
C VAL A 50 1.32 -10.15 -2.62
N PRO A 51 0.09 -9.63 -2.45
CA PRO A 51 -0.05 -8.26 -1.94
C PRO A 51 0.29 -8.25 -0.47
N GLU A 52 1.25 -7.43 -0.09
CA GLU A 52 1.79 -7.47 1.25
C GLU A 52 1.21 -6.40 2.16
N VAL A 53 1.18 -5.17 1.68
CA VAL A 53 0.80 -4.06 2.54
C VAL A 53 0.42 -2.86 1.67
N VAL A 54 -0.48 -2.04 2.18
CA VAL A 54 -0.74 -0.71 1.63
C VAL A 54 -0.17 0.29 2.62
N LYS A 55 0.78 1.07 2.16
CA LYS A 55 1.47 2.02 3.01
C LYS A 55 1.65 3.33 2.27
N ASP A 56 1.19 4.41 2.87
CA ASP A 56 1.30 5.76 2.28
C ASP A 56 0.74 5.81 0.86
N GLY A 57 -0.36 5.12 0.64
CA GLY A 57 -0.99 5.13 -0.68
C GLY A 57 -0.31 4.25 -1.71
N VAL A 58 0.61 3.41 -1.30
CA VAL A 58 1.33 2.51 -2.20
C VAL A 58 1.00 1.07 -1.84
N LEU A 59 0.59 0.31 -2.83
CA LEU A 59 0.36 -1.12 -2.64
C LEU A 59 1.67 -1.85 -2.94
N PHE A 60 2.16 -2.58 -1.96
CA PHE A 60 3.40 -3.35 -2.11
C PHE A 60 3.05 -4.80 -2.43
N VAL A 61 3.62 -5.31 -3.49
CA VAL A 61 3.38 -6.67 -3.95
C VAL A 61 4.70 -7.38 -4.14
N ARG A 62 4.78 -8.59 -3.64
CA ARG A 62 5.97 -9.41 -3.82
C ARG A 62 5.71 -10.45 -4.90
N VAL A 63 6.68 -10.59 -5.80
CA VAL A 63 6.58 -11.53 -6.90
C VAL A 63 7.82 -12.43 -6.93
N PRO A 64 7.70 -13.65 -7.48
CA PRO A 64 8.85 -14.57 -7.48
C PRO A 64 9.92 -14.23 -8.51
N THR A 65 9.54 -13.66 -9.66
CA THR A 65 10.51 -13.37 -10.71
C THR A 65 10.17 -12.06 -11.41
N GLY A 66 11.12 -11.56 -12.20
CA GLY A 66 10.89 -10.34 -12.97
C GLY A 66 9.80 -10.47 -14.01
N ALA A 67 9.55 -11.68 -14.50
CA ALA A 67 8.47 -11.90 -15.46
C ALA A 67 7.12 -11.56 -14.85
N TYR A 68 6.90 -11.96 -13.61
CA TYR A 68 5.66 -11.61 -12.90
C TYR A 68 5.59 -10.13 -12.62
N SER A 69 6.73 -9.52 -12.28
CA SER A 69 6.80 -8.09 -12.05
C SER A 69 6.34 -7.33 -13.29
N GLN A 70 6.81 -7.74 -14.44
CA GLN A 70 6.46 -7.10 -15.69
C GLN A 70 4.96 -7.22 -15.97
N LYS A 71 4.40 -8.39 -15.74
CA LYS A 71 2.97 -8.59 -15.95
C LYS A 71 2.13 -7.73 -15.03
N LEU A 72 2.54 -7.61 -13.76
CA LEU A 72 1.82 -6.76 -12.83
C LEU A 72 1.94 -5.29 -13.22
N GLN A 73 3.10 -4.85 -13.67
CA GLN A 73 3.28 -3.48 -14.09
C GLN A 73 2.37 -3.13 -15.26
N MET A 74 2.18 -4.06 -16.16
CA MET A 74 1.27 -3.85 -17.28
C MET A 74 -0.18 -3.73 -16.83
N SER A 75 -0.51 -4.28 -15.68
CA SER A 75 -1.85 -4.22 -15.13
C SER A 75 -2.00 -3.16 -14.04
N GLU A 76 -0.98 -2.39 -13.77
CA GLU A 76 -0.99 -1.44 -12.64
C GLU A 76 -2.15 -0.49 -12.70
N GLU A 77 -2.36 0.14 -13.85
CA GLU A 77 -3.42 1.13 -13.99
C GLU A 77 -4.78 0.51 -13.72
N LYS A 78 -5.00 -0.68 -14.26
CA LYS A 78 -6.25 -1.39 -14.07
C LYS A 78 -6.47 -1.74 -12.61
N ILE A 79 -5.43 -2.21 -11.95
CA ILE A 79 -5.50 -2.58 -10.54
C ILE A 79 -5.82 -1.35 -9.68
N ILE A 80 -5.09 -0.28 -9.90
CA ILE A 80 -5.27 0.94 -9.12
C ILE A 80 -6.66 1.53 -9.35
N THR A 81 -7.11 1.54 -10.59
CA THR A 81 -8.44 2.05 -10.91
C THR A 81 -9.53 1.24 -10.22
N ALA A 82 -9.38 -0.08 -10.23
CA ALA A 82 -10.36 -0.96 -9.61
C ALA A 82 -10.41 -0.77 -8.10
N LEU A 83 -9.31 -0.36 -7.48
CA LEU A 83 -9.25 -0.19 -6.03
C LEU A 83 -9.69 1.19 -5.55
N GLN A 84 -10.03 2.09 -6.47
CA GLN A 84 -10.41 3.45 -6.07
C GLN A 84 -11.70 3.49 -5.24
N ASP A 85 -12.51 2.44 -5.30
CA ASP A 85 -13.71 2.38 -4.48
C ASP A 85 -13.40 2.21 -2.99
N LEU A 86 -12.16 1.96 -2.62
CA LEU A 86 -11.76 1.95 -1.22
C LEU A 86 -11.74 3.35 -0.60
N GLY A 87 -11.92 4.38 -1.42
CA GLY A 87 -11.98 5.75 -0.91
C GLY A 87 -10.63 6.25 -0.42
N PRO A 88 -10.59 6.87 0.75
CA PRO A 88 -9.32 7.43 1.25
C PRO A 88 -8.23 6.40 1.48
N SER A 89 -8.60 5.14 1.62
CA SER A 89 -7.62 4.07 1.83
C SER A 89 -7.09 3.50 0.53
N ALA A 90 -7.64 3.94 -0.61
CA ALA A 90 -7.24 3.38 -1.91
C ALA A 90 -5.79 3.70 -2.22
N PRO A 91 -5.01 2.71 -2.68
CA PRO A 91 -3.66 3.03 -3.15
C PRO A 91 -3.72 3.77 -4.47
N HIS A 92 -2.71 4.59 -4.70
CA HIS A 92 -2.62 5.32 -5.97
C HIS A 92 -1.41 4.87 -6.78
N SER A 93 -0.60 3.97 -6.25
CA SER A 93 0.51 3.42 -7.02
C SER A 93 0.84 2.02 -6.51
N LEU A 94 1.64 1.33 -7.30
CA LEU A 94 2.01 -0.05 -7.06
C LEU A 94 3.53 -0.15 -6.99
N ARG A 95 4.04 -0.81 -5.98
CA ARG A 95 5.47 -1.07 -5.85
C ARG A 95 5.67 -2.57 -5.83
N ILE A 96 6.48 -3.07 -6.74
CA ILE A 96 6.69 -4.50 -6.88
C ILE A 96 8.09 -4.86 -6.42
N THR A 97 8.19 -5.87 -5.57
CA THR A 97 9.46 -6.38 -5.10
C THR A 97 9.65 -7.78 -5.64
N VAL A 98 10.74 -7.99 -6.33
CA VAL A 98 11.06 -9.31 -6.84
C VAL A 98 11.81 -10.07 -5.76
N ARG A 99 11.31 -11.25 -5.47
CA ARG A 99 11.94 -12.10 -4.47
C ARG A 99 13.19 -12.69 -5.09
N GLY A 100 14.31 -12.32 -4.53
CA GLY A 100 15.58 -12.68 -5.10
C GLY A 100 16.09 -14.05 -4.87
#